data_93d2d0aee47deaa3a3348be78834eb0b
#
_entry.id   93d2d0aee47deaa3a3348be78834eb0b
#
_cell.length_a   1.000
_cell.length_b   1.000
_cell.length_c   1.000
_cell.angle_alpha   90.00
_cell.angle_beta   90.00
_cell.angle_gamma   90.00
#
_symmetry.space_group_name_H-M   'P 1'
#
loop_
_entity.id
_entity.type
_entity.pdbx_description
1 polymer ?
#
loop_
_entity_poly.entity_id
_entity_poly.type
_entity_poly.pdbx_seq_one_letter_code
_entity_poly.pdbx_strand_id
1 'polypeptide(L)'
;MMRAISDFPMPVFISYTHDEGDIYIKEDSRKLPPARFVEIMHTNKVNITKNDVKTAHQQRQTITQYYFKLPAINTLNQLNAHHKWLARFDWCQSDSLHFKSAYHILDVAFWFGNLAILSENDFPITQHETNLSRQMINDLAYFATYGRMPWKQYRLHHPYKHIYK
;
A
#
# COMPACT_ATOMS: atom_id res chain seq x y z
N MET A 1 -3.76 24.98 5.15
CA MET A 1 -4.83 24.63 6.10
C MET A 1 -5.83 23.77 5.33
N MET A 2 -5.77 22.43 5.46
CA MET A 2 -6.78 21.55 4.86
C MET A 2 -8.09 21.77 5.65
N ARG A 3 -9.17 22.10 4.94
CA ARG A 3 -10.50 22.11 5.54
C ARG A 3 -10.77 20.71 6.07
N ALA A 4 -11.23 20.61 7.32
CA ALA A 4 -11.77 19.37 7.83
C ALA A 4 -12.81 18.88 6.83
N ILE A 5 -12.67 17.65 6.33
CA ILE A 5 -13.69 17.00 5.51
C ILE A 5 -14.83 16.73 6.52
N SER A 6 -15.79 17.63 6.53
CA SER A 6 -16.97 17.54 7.38
C SER A 6 -17.73 16.25 7.07
N ASP A 7 -18.21 15.59 8.11
CA ASP A 7 -19.16 14.46 8.14
C ASP A 7 -19.23 13.65 6.83
N PHE A 8 -18.36 12.62 6.74
CA PHE A 8 -18.43 11.65 5.67
C PHE A 8 -19.26 10.46 6.16
N PRO A 9 -20.55 10.37 5.81
CA PRO A 9 -21.47 9.39 6.39
C PRO A 9 -21.23 7.97 5.91
N MET A 10 -20.40 7.81 4.86
CA MET A 10 -20.16 6.50 4.26
C MET A 10 -19.02 5.75 4.93
N PRO A 11 -19.06 4.39 4.94
CA PRO A 11 -17.92 3.59 5.37
C PRO A 11 -16.73 3.76 4.43
N VAL A 12 -15.52 3.72 4.99
CA VAL A 12 -14.29 3.93 4.24
C VAL A 12 -13.35 2.76 4.43
N PHE A 13 -12.88 2.20 3.33
CA PHE A 13 -11.82 1.23 3.28
C PHE A 13 -10.65 1.79 2.46
N ILE A 14 -9.44 1.71 3.01
CA ILE A 14 -8.21 2.10 2.32
C ILE A 14 -7.22 0.93 2.40
N SER A 15 -6.56 0.63 1.28
CA SER A 15 -5.43 -0.30 1.25
C SER A 15 -4.21 0.35 0.60
N TYR A 16 -3.04 -0.22 0.89
CA TYR A 16 -1.77 0.09 0.24
C TYR A 16 -0.88 -1.15 0.24
N THR A 17 0.15 -1.18 -0.62
CA THR A 17 1.10 -2.30 -0.64
C THR A 17 2.30 -2.03 0.29
N HIS A 18 2.97 -3.09 0.73
CA HIS A 18 4.10 -2.98 1.66
C HIS A 18 5.27 -2.18 1.07
N ASP A 19 5.56 -2.38 -0.21
CA ASP A 19 6.75 -1.89 -0.90
C ASP A 19 6.39 -0.98 -2.09
N GLU A 20 5.44 -0.06 -1.91
CA GLU A 20 4.94 0.86 -2.93
C GLU A 20 6.06 1.57 -3.71
N GLY A 21 7.16 1.91 -3.04
CA GLY A 21 8.28 2.65 -3.62
C GLY A 21 9.14 1.84 -4.60
N ASP A 22 9.02 0.51 -4.59
CA ASP A 22 9.92 -0.37 -5.36
C ASP A 22 9.74 -0.22 -6.87
N ILE A 23 8.53 0.11 -7.32
CA ILE A 23 8.27 0.33 -8.75
C ILE A 23 9.01 1.55 -9.32
N TYR A 24 9.31 2.54 -8.47
CA TYR A 24 9.98 3.78 -8.88
C TYR A 24 11.50 3.65 -8.93
N ILE A 25 12.08 2.77 -8.10
CA ILE A 25 13.52 2.50 -8.05
C ILE A 25 13.71 0.98 -8.13
N LYS A 26 13.49 0.41 -9.31
CA LYS A 26 13.54 -1.06 -9.53
C LYS A 26 14.91 -1.65 -9.25
N GLU A 27 15.97 -0.92 -9.54
CA GLU A 27 17.37 -1.35 -9.38
C GLU A 27 18.14 -0.35 -8.53
N ASP A 28 19.12 -0.82 -7.79
CA ASP A 28 19.96 0.03 -6.94
C ASP A 28 20.77 1.05 -7.73
N SER A 29 21.10 0.74 -8.98
CA SER A 29 21.74 1.65 -9.94
C SER A 29 20.88 2.86 -10.31
N ARG A 30 19.56 2.75 -10.15
CA ARG A 30 18.60 3.81 -10.48
C ARG A 30 18.29 4.75 -9.32
N LYS A 31 18.93 4.57 -8.17
CA LYS A 31 18.76 5.51 -7.06
C LYS A 31 19.25 6.91 -7.48
N LEU A 32 18.57 7.93 -7.00
CA LEU A 32 19.01 9.30 -7.20
C LEU A 32 20.18 9.65 -6.25
N PRO A 33 21.04 10.60 -6.63
CA PRO A 33 21.95 11.22 -5.67
C PRO A 33 21.15 11.75 -4.48
N PRO A 34 21.59 11.54 -3.21
CA PRO A 34 20.82 11.93 -2.03
C PRO A 34 20.39 13.40 -2.01
N ALA A 35 21.25 14.31 -2.52
CA ALA A 35 20.90 15.72 -2.60
C ALA A 35 19.72 15.99 -3.53
N ARG A 36 19.68 15.32 -4.69
CA ARG A 36 18.59 15.48 -5.66
C ARG A 36 17.29 14.84 -5.16
N PHE A 37 17.38 13.70 -4.50
CA PHE A 37 16.22 13.07 -3.89
C PHE A 37 15.59 13.97 -2.81
N VAL A 38 16.41 14.52 -1.92
CA VAL A 38 15.97 15.46 -0.88
C VAL A 38 15.30 16.71 -1.49
N GLU A 39 15.87 17.28 -2.54
CA GLU A 39 15.29 18.43 -3.24
C GLU A 39 13.87 18.14 -3.74
N ILE A 40 13.67 16.98 -4.41
CA ILE A 40 12.36 16.52 -4.88
C ILE A 40 11.39 16.37 -3.71
N MET A 41 11.83 15.74 -2.63
CA MET A 41 10.99 15.51 -1.45
C MET A 41 10.59 16.84 -0.76
N HIS A 42 11.51 17.79 -0.65
CA HIS A 42 11.23 19.13 -0.11
C HIS A 42 10.23 19.90 -0.97
N THR A 43 10.32 19.80 -2.30
CA THR A 43 9.32 20.40 -3.22
C THR A 43 7.91 19.86 -2.93
N ASN A 44 7.82 18.62 -2.52
CA ASN A 44 6.57 17.96 -2.10
C ASN A 44 6.27 18.14 -0.59
N LYS A 45 6.95 19.08 0.09
CA LYS A 45 6.75 19.38 1.53
C LYS A 45 7.09 18.24 2.47
N VAL A 46 7.93 17.30 2.05
CA VAL A 46 8.46 16.22 2.87
C VAL A 46 9.82 16.60 3.42
N ASN A 47 9.92 16.76 4.72
CA ASN A 47 11.15 17.16 5.38
C ASN A 47 12.01 15.94 5.73
N ILE A 48 13.07 15.71 4.96
CA ILE A 48 14.05 14.64 5.13
C ILE A 48 15.46 15.16 4.91
N THR A 49 16.46 14.41 5.36
CA THR A 49 17.86 14.74 5.20
C THR A 49 18.56 13.77 4.22
N LYS A 50 19.77 14.16 3.75
CA LYS A 50 20.58 13.28 2.90
C LYS A 50 20.94 11.96 3.59
N ASN A 51 21.02 11.95 4.92
CA ASN A 51 21.32 10.73 5.69
C ASN A 51 20.21 9.70 5.65
N ASP A 52 18.97 10.13 5.47
CA ASP A 52 17.78 9.27 5.43
C ASP A 52 17.62 8.54 4.10
N VAL A 53 18.36 8.94 3.05
CA VAL A 53 18.13 8.50 1.65
C VAL A 53 19.41 8.14 0.89
N LYS A 54 20.41 7.62 1.58
CA LYS A 54 21.71 7.25 0.99
C LYS A 54 21.64 6.04 0.07
N THR A 55 20.77 5.07 0.39
CA THR A 55 20.64 3.83 -0.35
C THR A 55 19.35 3.80 -1.16
N ALA A 56 19.30 2.96 -2.20
CA ALA A 56 18.08 2.75 -2.98
C ALA A 56 16.93 2.24 -2.09
N HIS A 57 17.23 1.34 -1.16
CA HIS A 57 16.25 0.84 -0.19
C HIS A 57 15.64 1.97 0.66
N GLN A 58 16.48 2.86 1.20
CA GLN A 58 15.99 4.02 1.97
C GLN A 58 15.11 4.94 1.12
N GLN A 59 15.49 5.19 -0.14
CA GLN A 59 14.67 6.00 -1.05
C GLN A 59 13.32 5.32 -1.35
N ARG A 60 13.30 4.01 -1.62
CA ARG A 60 12.08 3.22 -1.79
C ARG A 60 11.16 3.30 -0.56
N GLN A 61 11.74 3.08 0.63
CA GLN A 61 10.99 3.20 1.89
C GLN A 61 10.43 4.60 2.11
N THR A 62 11.19 5.64 1.78
CA THR A 62 10.74 7.04 1.87
C THR A 62 9.55 7.29 0.95
N ILE A 63 9.59 6.82 -0.30
CA ILE A 63 8.46 6.91 -1.23
C ILE A 63 7.24 6.19 -0.64
N THR A 64 7.38 4.93 -0.23
CA THR A 64 6.30 4.17 0.40
C THR A 64 5.69 4.91 1.58
N GLN A 65 6.54 5.45 2.46
CA GLN A 65 6.10 6.13 3.68
C GLN A 65 5.32 7.40 3.38
N TYR A 66 5.85 8.28 2.53
CA TYR A 66 5.32 9.63 2.39
C TYR A 66 4.27 9.79 1.28
N TYR A 67 4.28 8.95 0.26
CA TYR A 67 3.31 9.04 -0.83
C TYR A 67 2.14 8.07 -0.70
N PHE A 68 2.27 7.00 0.11
CA PHE A 68 1.22 5.98 0.24
C PHE A 68 0.76 5.75 1.68
N LYS A 69 1.65 5.30 2.55
CA LYS A 69 1.28 4.90 3.92
C LYS A 69 0.78 6.07 4.77
N LEU A 70 1.53 7.17 4.85
CA LEU A 70 1.11 8.34 5.63
C LEU A 70 -0.16 8.99 5.07
N PRO A 71 -0.31 9.21 3.74
CA PRO A 71 -1.57 9.68 3.18
C PRO A 71 -2.76 8.79 3.53
N ALA A 72 -2.63 7.47 3.41
CA ALA A 72 -3.69 6.52 3.77
C ALA A 72 -4.11 6.67 5.25
N ILE A 73 -3.14 6.71 6.17
CA ILE A 73 -3.36 6.87 7.60
C ILE A 73 -3.95 8.25 7.91
N ASN A 74 -3.38 9.31 7.34
CA ASN A 74 -3.83 10.68 7.58
C ASN A 74 -5.26 10.90 7.07
N THR A 75 -5.61 10.32 5.92
CA THR A 75 -6.97 10.35 5.41
C THR A 75 -7.93 9.72 6.40
N LEU A 76 -7.63 8.51 6.90
CA LEU A 76 -8.48 7.85 7.90
C LEU A 76 -8.56 8.63 9.22
N ASN A 77 -7.49 9.31 9.62
CA ASN A 77 -7.48 10.12 10.85
C ASN A 77 -8.31 11.42 10.72
N GLN A 78 -8.32 12.01 9.52
CA GLN A 78 -8.99 13.28 9.27
C GLN A 78 -10.47 13.10 8.88
N LEU A 79 -10.84 11.95 8.33
CA LEU A 79 -12.23 11.66 7.99
C LEU A 79 -13.06 11.49 9.27
N ASN A 80 -14.14 12.26 9.37
CA ASN A 80 -15.17 12.03 10.39
C ASN A 80 -16.14 10.93 9.93
N ALA A 81 -15.62 9.77 9.57
CA ALA A 81 -16.40 8.60 9.19
C ALA A 81 -16.56 7.67 10.40
N HIS A 82 -17.78 7.20 10.62
CA HIS A 82 -18.07 6.29 11.74
C HIS A 82 -17.42 4.90 11.57
N HIS A 83 -17.20 4.48 10.33
CA HIS A 83 -16.71 3.14 9.99
C HIS A 83 -15.52 3.24 9.05
N LYS A 84 -14.34 2.88 9.54
CA LYS A 84 -13.07 2.98 8.82
C LYS A 84 -12.27 1.69 8.91
N TRP A 85 -11.65 1.28 7.79
CA TRP A 85 -10.79 0.10 7.73
C TRP A 85 -9.52 0.40 6.96
N LEU A 86 -8.44 -0.22 7.40
CA LEU A 86 -7.12 -0.14 6.78
C LEU A 86 -6.60 -1.54 6.51
N ALA A 87 -6.11 -1.78 5.29
CA ALA A 87 -5.37 -2.99 4.97
C ALA A 87 -4.01 -2.67 4.37
N ARG A 88 -3.12 -3.68 4.39
CA ARG A 88 -1.86 -3.66 3.67
C ARG A 88 -1.68 -5.00 2.97
N PHE A 89 -1.25 -4.93 1.72
CA PHE A 89 -0.90 -6.11 0.94
C PHE A 89 0.60 -6.37 1.07
N ASP A 90 0.97 -7.54 1.58
CA ASP A 90 2.35 -7.93 1.88
C ASP A 90 2.81 -9.14 1.04
N TRP A 91 1.95 -9.71 0.19
CA TRP A 91 2.34 -10.86 -0.61
C TRP A 91 3.52 -10.52 -1.51
N CYS A 92 4.55 -11.33 -1.43
CA CYS A 92 5.73 -11.30 -2.28
C CYS A 92 6.38 -12.69 -2.29
N GLN A 93 7.32 -12.89 -3.22
CA GLN A 93 8.08 -14.14 -3.38
C GLN A 93 9.55 -13.80 -3.54
N SER A 94 10.33 -13.97 -2.48
CA SER A 94 11.74 -13.56 -2.42
C SER A 94 12.60 -14.13 -3.53
N ASP A 95 12.27 -15.33 -3.99
CA ASP A 95 13.02 -16.07 -5.00
C ASP A 95 12.54 -15.77 -6.44
N SER A 96 11.44 -15.05 -6.59
CA SER A 96 10.95 -14.61 -7.89
C SER A 96 11.81 -13.47 -8.46
N LEU A 97 12.01 -13.46 -9.78
CA LEU A 97 12.66 -12.35 -10.45
C LEU A 97 11.77 -11.07 -10.43
N HIS A 98 10.47 -11.26 -10.54
CA HIS A 98 9.50 -10.18 -10.76
C HIS A 98 8.71 -9.81 -9.49
N PHE A 99 8.54 -10.72 -8.52
CA PHE A 99 7.65 -10.55 -7.36
C PHE A 99 8.38 -10.55 -6.02
N LYS A 100 9.64 -10.04 -5.99
CA LYS A 100 10.48 -9.98 -4.77
C LYS A 100 9.89 -9.12 -3.67
N SER A 101 9.01 -8.19 -4.01
CA SER A 101 8.38 -7.25 -3.09
C SER A 101 6.92 -7.03 -3.44
N ALA A 102 6.14 -6.61 -2.47
CA ALA A 102 4.75 -6.19 -2.66
C ALA A 102 4.71 -4.76 -3.22
N TYR A 103 5.12 -4.58 -4.47
CA TYR A 103 5.24 -3.28 -5.11
C TYR A 103 3.88 -2.68 -5.49
N HIS A 104 3.89 -1.40 -5.82
CA HIS A 104 2.72 -0.63 -6.22
C HIS A 104 1.89 -1.32 -7.31
N ILE A 105 0.58 -1.38 -7.12
CA ILE A 105 -0.45 -2.00 -7.98
C ILE A 105 -0.43 -3.54 -8.08
N LEU A 106 0.49 -4.24 -7.44
CA LEU A 106 0.49 -5.72 -7.47
C LEU A 106 -0.77 -6.31 -6.83
N ASP A 107 -1.31 -5.67 -5.80
CA ASP A 107 -2.54 -6.06 -5.12
C ASP A 107 -3.78 -6.02 -6.02
N VAL A 108 -3.76 -5.20 -7.09
CA VAL A 108 -4.87 -5.08 -8.05
C VAL A 108 -5.15 -6.43 -8.74
N ALA A 109 -4.10 -7.20 -9.07
CA ALA A 109 -4.26 -8.53 -9.64
C ALA A 109 -5.06 -9.47 -8.71
N PHE A 110 -4.83 -9.37 -7.40
CA PHE A 110 -5.50 -10.18 -6.39
C PHE A 110 -6.92 -9.66 -6.09
N TRP A 111 -7.12 -8.34 -6.00
CA TRP A 111 -8.43 -7.73 -5.77
C TRP A 111 -9.45 -8.06 -6.86
N PHE A 112 -9.01 -8.23 -8.09
CA PHE A 112 -9.88 -8.50 -9.24
C PHE A 112 -9.76 -9.92 -9.80
N GLY A 113 -8.98 -10.79 -9.17
CA GLY A 113 -8.83 -12.19 -9.58
C GLY A 113 -8.06 -12.39 -10.89
N ASN A 114 -7.35 -11.36 -11.36
CA ASN A 114 -6.54 -11.44 -12.58
C ASN A 114 -5.12 -11.93 -12.26
N LEU A 115 -5.01 -13.17 -11.80
CA LEU A 115 -3.73 -13.76 -11.44
C LEU A 115 -2.89 -14.20 -12.66
N ALA A 116 -3.43 -14.13 -13.89
CA ALA A 116 -2.70 -14.50 -15.10
C ALA A 116 -1.39 -13.74 -15.24
N ILE A 117 -1.31 -12.49 -14.76
CA ILE A 117 -0.08 -11.69 -14.75
C ILE A 117 1.08 -12.38 -14.00
N LEU A 118 0.80 -13.25 -13.02
CA LEU A 118 1.83 -13.99 -12.31
C LEU A 118 2.45 -15.03 -13.24
N SER A 119 1.63 -15.83 -13.93
CA SER A 119 2.10 -16.84 -14.88
C SER A 119 2.74 -16.25 -16.14
N GLU A 120 2.27 -15.09 -16.60
CA GLU A 120 2.88 -14.33 -17.70
C GLU A 120 4.30 -13.82 -17.36
N ASN A 121 4.64 -13.77 -16.08
CA ASN A 121 5.95 -13.40 -15.56
C ASN A 121 6.66 -14.59 -14.87
N ASP A 122 6.49 -15.78 -15.41
CA ASP A 122 7.17 -17.02 -15.01
C ASP A 122 6.97 -17.43 -13.54
N PHE A 123 5.85 -17.00 -12.92
CA PHE A 123 5.51 -17.42 -11.58
C PHE A 123 4.29 -18.37 -11.59
N PRO A 124 4.42 -19.62 -11.11
CA PRO A 124 3.33 -20.56 -11.08
C PRO A 124 2.27 -20.13 -10.03
N ILE A 125 1.03 -20.03 -10.46
CA ILE A 125 -0.09 -19.77 -9.55
C ILE A 125 -0.37 -21.04 -8.75
N THR A 126 -0.23 -20.94 -7.44
CA THR A 126 -0.53 -22.04 -6.51
C THR A 126 -1.89 -21.85 -5.84
N GLN A 127 -2.25 -22.83 -4.99
CA GLN A 127 -3.46 -22.71 -4.16
C GLN A 127 -3.38 -21.52 -3.19
N HIS A 128 -2.17 -21.11 -2.80
CA HIS A 128 -1.96 -19.96 -1.91
C HIS A 128 -2.43 -18.66 -2.57
N GLU A 129 -1.94 -18.33 -3.77
CA GLU A 129 -2.33 -17.13 -4.52
C GLU A 129 -3.82 -17.14 -4.85
N THR A 130 -4.35 -18.31 -5.24
CA THR A 130 -5.78 -18.49 -5.53
C THR A 130 -6.64 -18.22 -4.29
N ASN A 131 -6.24 -18.73 -3.13
CA ASN A 131 -6.96 -18.53 -1.88
C ASN A 131 -6.86 -17.07 -1.41
N LEU A 132 -5.69 -16.47 -1.47
CA LEU A 132 -5.48 -15.06 -1.11
C LEU A 132 -6.35 -14.15 -1.97
N SER A 133 -6.33 -14.34 -3.29
CA SER A 133 -7.17 -13.56 -4.21
C SER A 133 -8.64 -13.75 -3.92
N ARG A 134 -9.10 -14.99 -3.72
CA ARG A 134 -10.51 -15.28 -3.35
C ARG A 134 -10.91 -14.59 -2.05
N GLN A 135 -10.05 -14.61 -1.04
CA GLN A 135 -10.28 -13.88 0.22
C GLN A 135 -10.47 -12.39 -0.04
N MET A 136 -9.53 -11.77 -0.77
CA MET A 136 -9.58 -10.33 -1.06
C MET A 136 -10.84 -9.95 -1.84
N ILE A 137 -11.22 -10.71 -2.86
CA ILE A 137 -12.46 -10.51 -3.63
C ILE A 137 -13.69 -10.60 -2.72
N ASN A 138 -13.76 -11.64 -1.87
CA ASN A 138 -14.90 -11.83 -0.96
C ASN A 138 -15.00 -10.69 0.07
N ASP A 139 -13.88 -10.23 0.60
CA ASP A 139 -13.82 -9.12 1.55
C ASP A 139 -14.26 -7.80 0.90
N LEU A 140 -13.86 -7.54 -0.35
CA LEU A 140 -14.28 -6.37 -1.11
C LEU A 140 -15.79 -6.43 -1.44
N ALA A 141 -16.27 -7.58 -1.89
CA ALA A 141 -17.70 -7.80 -2.16
C ALA A 141 -18.55 -7.66 -0.88
N TYR A 142 -18.06 -8.16 0.24
CA TYR A 142 -18.70 -8.01 1.54
C TYR A 142 -18.76 -6.53 1.96
N PHE A 143 -17.67 -5.79 1.77
CA PHE A 143 -17.66 -4.34 2.02
C PHE A 143 -18.65 -3.59 1.12
N ALA A 144 -18.67 -3.88 -0.18
CA ALA A 144 -19.58 -3.25 -1.12
C ALA A 144 -21.06 -3.52 -0.79
N THR A 145 -21.35 -4.72 -0.25
CA THR A 145 -22.73 -5.14 0.08
C THR A 145 -23.20 -4.58 1.42
N TYR A 146 -22.33 -4.62 2.43
CA TYR A 146 -22.70 -4.37 3.83
C TYR A 146 -22.10 -3.11 4.44
N GLY A 147 -21.25 -2.40 3.73
CA GLY A 147 -20.55 -1.22 4.24
C GLY A 147 -19.59 -1.51 5.40
N ARG A 148 -19.11 -2.75 5.52
CA ARG A 148 -18.19 -3.17 6.58
C ARG A 148 -17.25 -4.28 6.12
N MET A 149 -16.07 -4.35 6.73
CA MET A 149 -15.14 -5.47 6.55
C MET A 149 -15.34 -6.55 7.61
N PRO A 150 -14.97 -7.82 7.34
CA PRO A 150 -15.10 -8.93 8.30
C PRO A 150 -14.06 -8.90 9.42
N TRP A 151 -13.23 -7.86 9.51
CA TRP A 151 -12.24 -7.66 10.57
C TRP A 151 -12.43 -6.35 11.32
N LYS A 152 -11.55 -6.10 12.32
CA LYS A 152 -11.63 -4.93 13.22
C LYS A 152 -11.48 -3.62 12.47
N GLN A 153 -12.26 -2.62 12.88
CA GLN A 153 -12.16 -1.25 12.36
C GLN A 153 -10.85 -0.58 12.75
N TYR A 154 -10.40 0.32 11.89
CA TYR A 154 -9.35 1.28 12.21
C TYR A 154 -9.90 2.33 13.20
N ARG A 155 -9.15 2.58 14.28
CA ARG A 155 -9.45 3.64 15.24
C ARG A 155 -8.17 4.40 15.57
N LEU A 156 -8.25 5.71 15.71
CA LEU A 156 -7.09 6.58 15.95
C LEU A 156 -6.25 6.12 17.17
N HIS A 157 -6.91 5.78 18.28
CA HIS A 157 -6.22 5.37 19.51
C HIS A 157 -5.93 3.86 19.60
N HIS A 158 -6.48 3.07 18.69
CA HIS A 158 -6.28 1.62 18.58
C HIS A 158 -6.18 1.24 17.11
N PRO A 159 -5.11 1.66 16.42
CA PRO A 159 -4.98 1.46 14.98
C PRO A 159 -4.86 -0.03 14.66
N TYR A 160 -5.86 -0.58 14.01
CA TYR A 160 -5.83 -1.92 13.46
C TYR A 160 -5.61 -1.84 11.94
N LYS A 161 -4.71 -2.67 11.46
CA LYS A 161 -4.43 -2.83 10.04
C LYS A 161 -4.47 -4.31 9.69
N HIS A 162 -5.33 -4.68 8.76
CA HIS A 162 -5.39 -6.05 8.22
C HIS A 162 -4.23 -6.28 7.26
N ILE A 163 -3.64 -7.47 7.26
CA ILE A 163 -2.53 -7.84 6.38
C ILE A 163 -2.95 -8.99 5.47
N TYR A 164 -2.85 -8.78 4.18
CA TYR A 164 -2.97 -9.81 3.15
C TYR A 164 -1.58 -10.31 2.75
N LYS A 165 -1.31 -11.60 2.90
CA LYS A 165 0.00 -12.21 2.60
C LYS A 165 -0.11 -13.69 2.25
#